data_216a3a4c6319dc03a6a3bf5d1d6655a4
#
_entry.id   216a3a4c6319dc03a6a3bf5d1d6655a4
#
_cell.length_a   1.000
_cell.length_b   1.000
_cell.length_c   1.000
_cell.angle_alpha   90.00
_cell.angle_beta   90.00
_cell.angle_gamma   90.00
#
_symmetry.space_group_name_H-M   'P 1'
#
loop_
_entity.id
_entity.type
_entity.pdbx_description
1 polymer ?
#
loop_
_entity_poly.entity_id
_entity_poly.type
_entity_poly.pdbx_seq_one_letter_code
_entity_poly.pdbx_strand_id
1 'polypeptide(L)'
;MPRDRRDYYYHKARKEGYRSRAAYKLKQISERFDLIQKGSTVVDLGAAPGGWCQVAAELSGGKVVGVDILSIKEIEGVETIKGDIRLDATIETIRGLIKKEGADVVLCDAAPNLSGNWSYDHARSIDLASSALLCAKKILKPGGGFAVKVFQGDMFPDFLRKVKGVFEKVQAFSPEASRKASAEIYVIGKKLINDAVALNQVYTVTIEDIGADGDGIAKINDLVVFVKGAKKGEMHHIRIREVKTKFAFGEII
;
A
#
# COMPACT_ATOMS: atom_id res chain seq x y z
N MET A 1 -14.94 32.92 8.50
CA MET A 1 -13.64 33.42 8.01
C MET A 1 -13.07 32.46 7.01
N PRO A 2 -12.57 32.89 5.84
CA PRO A 2 -11.86 31.98 4.92
C PRO A 2 -10.65 31.40 5.65
N ARG A 3 -10.53 30.07 5.69
CA ARG A 3 -9.36 29.41 6.26
C ARG A 3 -8.12 29.86 5.48
N ASP A 4 -7.14 30.49 6.15
CA ASP A 4 -5.85 30.78 5.52
C ASP A 4 -5.21 29.43 5.12
N ARG A 5 -5.13 29.19 3.80
CA ARG A 5 -4.54 27.99 3.24
C ARG A 5 -3.01 28.06 3.22
N ARG A 6 -2.43 29.21 3.61
CA ARG A 6 -1.00 29.52 3.53
C ARG A 6 -0.35 29.42 4.90
N ASP A 7 -0.22 28.20 5.41
CA ASP A 7 0.47 27.92 6.67
C ASP A 7 1.99 27.71 6.49
N TYR A 8 2.68 27.45 7.62
CA TYR A 8 4.13 27.19 7.64
C TYR A 8 4.59 26.21 6.56
N TYR A 9 3.95 25.05 6.43
CA TYR A 9 4.34 24.03 5.45
C TYR A 9 4.08 24.44 4.00
N TYR A 10 3.09 25.32 3.76
CA TYR A 10 2.86 25.89 2.43
C TYR A 10 4.03 26.79 2.00
N HIS A 11 4.47 27.71 2.88
CA HIS A 11 5.58 28.59 2.59
C HIS A 11 6.90 27.83 2.46
N LYS A 12 7.12 26.84 3.33
CA LYS A 12 8.27 25.97 3.31
C LYS A 12 8.34 25.17 2.00
N ALA A 13 7.22 24.57 1.55
CA ALA A 13 7.15 23.83 0.30
C ALA A 13 7.54 24.71 -0.90
N ARG A 14 7.02 25.93 -0.97
CA ARG A 14 7.38 26.88 -2.04
C ARG A 14 8.86 27.22 -2.03
N LYS A 15 9.44 27.46 -0.86
CA LYS A 15 10.86 27.79 -0.70
C LYS A 15 11.76 26.63 -1.14
N GLU A 16 11.37 25.38 -0.85
CA GLU A 16 12.13 24.17 -1.17
C GLU A 16 11.79 23.57 -2.53
N GLY A 17 10.90 24.21 -3.33
CA GLY A 17 10.58 23.76 -4.69
C GLY A 17 9.55 22.63 -4.77
N TYR A 18 8.87 22.28 -3.65
CA TYR A 18 7.80 21.27 -3.68
C TYR A 18 6.50 21.84 -4.27
N ARG A 19 5.83 21.03 -5.07
CA ARG A 19 4.56 21.38 -5.73
C ARG A 19 3.40 21.51 -4.76
N SER A 20 3.50 20.87 -3.59
CA SER A 20 2.47 20.95 -2.56
C SER A 20 3.05 20.81 -1.16
N ARG A 21 2.37 21.37 -0.17
CA ARG A 21 2.69 21.19 1.25
C ARG A 21 2.59 19.72 1.71
N ALA A 22 1.84 18.89 0.96
CA ALA A 22 1.67 17.47 1.23
C ALA A 22 3.01 16.70 1.18
N ALA A 23 4.04 17.22 0.51
CA ALA A 23 5.39 16.67 0.51
C ALA A 23 5.91 16.36 1.93
N TYR A 24 5.65 17.25 2.90
CA TYR A 24 6.09 17.04 4.29
C TYR A 24 5.33 15.94 5.02
N LYS A 25 4.09 15.67 4.62
CA LYS A 25 3.35 14.53 5.16
C LYS A 25 4.05 13.21 4.80
N LEU A 26 4.44 13.05 3.53
CA LEU A 26 5.16 11.86 3.10
C LEU A 26 6.54 11.75 3.74
N LYS A 27 7.28 12.87 3.87
CA LYS A 27 8.57 12.87 4.59
C LYS A 27 8.41 12.34 6.02
N GLN A 28 7.44 12.86 6.77
CA GLN A 28 7.17 12.42 8.15
C GLN A 28 6.68 10.97 8.24
N ILE A 29 5.85 10.53 7.29
CA ILE A 29 5.42 9.13 7.21
C ILE A 29 6.61 8.24 6.93
N SER A 30 7.43 8.58 5.93
CA SER A 30 8.58 7.76 5.54
C SER A 30 9.62 7.68 6.64
N GLU A 31 9.93 8.78 7.30
CA GLU A 31 10.85 8.83 8.45
C GLU A 31 10.34 7.98 9.62
N ARG A 32 9.05 8.12 9.98
CA ARG A 32 8.45 7.40 11.11
C ARG A 32 8.36 5.90 10.91
N PHE A 33 8.07 5.47 9.69
CA PHE A 33 7.77 4.06 9.38
C PHE A 33 8.86 3.38 8.55
N ASP A 34 9.89 4.11 8.16
CA ASP A 34 10.92 3.58 7.26
C ASP A 34 10.27 2.93 6.01
N LEU A 35 9.37 3.71 5.37
CA LEU A 35 8.47 3.18 4.34
C LEU A 35 9.15 3.08 2.98
N ILE A 36 9.92 4.10 2.59
CA ILE A 36 10.60 4.18 1.30
C ILE A 36 12.09 3.94 1.52
N GLN A 37 12.63 2.89 0.89
CA GLN A 37 14.05 2.54 0.94
C GLN A 37 14.79 2.99 -0.32
N LYS A 38 16.11 3.10 -0.26
CA LYS A 38 16.93 3.34 -1.45
C LYS A 38 16.72 2.22 -2.48
N GLY A 39 16.55 2.62 -3.74
CA GLY A 39 16.27 1.71 -4.85
C GLY A 39 14.83 1.22 -4.95
N SER A 40 13.93 1.65 -4.03
CA SER A 40 12.51 1.26 -4.07
C SER A 40 11.81 1.72 -5.35
N THR A 41 10.98 0.83 -5.90
CA THR A 41 9.98 1.18 -6.91
C THR A 41 8.72 1.68 -6.20
N VAL A 42 8.35 2.94 -6.42
CA VAL A 42 7.24 3.61 -5.74
C VAL A 42 6.14 3.98 -6.75
N VAL A 43 4.89 3.72 -6.40
CA VAL A 43 3.72 4.17 -7.18
C VAL A 43 2.89 5.11 -6.31
N ASP A 44 2.64 6.34 -6.81
CA ASP A 44 1.84 7.37 -6.14
C ASP A 44 0.48 7.50 -6.84
N LEU A 45 -0.59 7.11 -6.16
CA LEU A 45 -1.97 7.12 -6.65
C LEU A 45 -2.68 8.40 -6.23
N GLY A 46 -3.26 9.13 -7.21
CA GLY A 46 -3.79 10.48 -6.98
C GLY A 46 -2.67 11.49 -6.81
N ALA A 47 -1.65 11.39 -7.66
CA ALA A 47 -0.36 12.05 -7.50
C ALA A 47 -0.39 13.56 -7.76
N ALA A 48 -1.38 14.10 -8.51
CA ALA A 48 -1.43 15.52 -8.83
C ALA A 48 -1.46 16.42 -7.57
N PRO A 49 -0.67 17.49 -7.52
CA PRO A 49 0.21 18.07 -8.54
C PRO A 49 1.63 17.48 -8.62
N GLY A 50 1.97 16.42 -7.82
CA GLY A 50 3.25 15.73 -7.87
C GLY A 50 4.16 15.93 -6.66
N GLY A 51 3.66 16.51 -5.57
CA GLY A 51 4.47 16.75 -4.35
C GLY A 51 4.95 15.47 -3.68
N TRP A 52 4.15 14.40 -3.68
CA TRP A 52 4.56 13.11 -3.16
C TRP A 52 5.51 12.39 -4.12
N CYS A 53 5.31 12.49 -5.43
CA CYS A 53 6.25 11.97 -6.42
C CYS A 53 7.66 12.57 -6.25
N GLN A 54 7.77 13.90 -6.01
CA GLN A 54 9.07 14.55 -5.76
C GLN A 54 9.78 13.92 -4.54
N VAL A 55 9.06 13.80 -3.41
CA VAL A 55 9.61 13.19 -2.20
C VAL A 55 9.96 11.71 -2.40
N ALA A 56 9.11 10.96 -3.12
CA ALA A 56 9.38 9.58 -3.43
C ALA A 56 10.66 9.41 -4.25
N ALA A 57 10.87 10.27 -5.26
CA ALA A 57 12.10 10.26 -6.07
C ALA A 57 13.35 10.60 -5.23
N GLU A 58 13.27 11.63 -4.38
CA GLU A 58 14.36 12.01 -3.47
C GLU A 58 14.75 10.87 -2.51
N LEU A 59 13.75 10.23 -1.89
CA LEU A 59 13.99 9.21 -0.88
C LEU A 59 14.43 7.89 -1.49
N SER A 60 13.79 7.45 -2.57
CA SER A 60 14.09 6.16 -3.18
C SER A 60 15.33 6.22 -4.09
N GLY A 61 15.49 7.26 -4.88
CA GLY A 61 16.44 7.28 -6.00
C GLY A 61 16.20 6.13 -7.00
N GLY A 62 15.03 5.47 -6.90
CA GLY A 62 14.60 4.37 -7.74
C GLY A 62 13.50 4.78 -8.72
N LYS A 63 12.76 3.80 -9.21
CA LYS A 63 11.64 4.03 -10.14
C LYS A 63 10.45 4.64 -9.39
N VAL A 64 9.93 5.76 -9.89
CA VAL A 64 8.70 6.38 -9.38
C VAL A 64 7.69 6.54 -10.49
N VAL A 65 6.45 6.13 -10.24
CA VAL A 65 5.31 6.25 -11.16
C VAL A 65 4.20 7.02 -10.45
N GLY A 66 3.82 8.19 -10.98
CA GLY A 66 2.68 8.97 -10.50
C GLY A 66 1.45 8.76 -11.37
N VAL A 67 0.30 8.49 -10.77
CA VAL A 67 -0.97 8.23 -11.48
C VAL A 67 -2.04 9.18 -10.97
N ASP A 68 -2.72 9.87 -11.88
CA ASP A 68 -3.86 10.74 -11.54
C ASP A 68 -4.83 10.86 -12.71
N ILE A 69 -6.08 11.16 -12.41
CA ILE A 69 -7.09 11.55 -13.43
C ILE A 69 -6.77 12.91 -14.05
N LEU A 70 -6.03 13.75 -13.34
CA LEU A 70 -5.51 15.02 -13.83
C LEU A 70 -4.12 14.84 -14.44
N SER A 71 -3.77 15.69 -15.39
CA SER A 71 -2.42 15.70 -15.93
C SER A 71 -1.42 16.23 -14.88
N ILE A 72 -0.32 15.51 -14.71
CA ILE A 72 0.79 15.90 -13.85
C ILE A 72 1.86 16.54 -14.74
N LYS A 73 2.35 17.73 -14.37
CA LYS A 73 3.50 18.34 -15.06
C LYS A 73 4.71 17.44 -14.89
N GLU A 74 5.60 17.42 -15.87
CA GLU A 74 6.83 16.63 -15.85
C GLU A 74 7.64 16.86 -14.56
N ILE A 75 8.12 15.76 -13.98
CA ILE A 75 8.98 15.73 -12.79
C ILE A 75 10.19 14.88 -13.16
N GLU A 76 11.38 15.40 -12.93
CA GLU A 76 12.61 14.69 -13.22
C GLU A 76 12.67 13.34 -12.48
N GLY A 77 12.98 12.27 -13.21
CA GLY A 77 13.05 10.91 -12.65
C GLY A 77 11.72 10.26 -12.30
N VAL A 78 10.57 10.86 -12.68
CA VAL A 78 9.23 10.33 -12.40
C VAL A 78 8.48 10.08 -13.71
N GLU A 79 7.96 8.88 -13.89
CA GLU A 79 7.00 8.60 -14.96
C GLU A 79 5.58 8.92 -14.50
N THR A 80 4.77 9.51 -15.38
CA THR A 80 3.40 9.91 -15.04
C THR A 80 2.37 9.30 -15.98
N ILE A 81 1.27 8.83 -15.41
CA ILE A 81 0.13 8.25 -16.12
C ILE A 81 -1.10 9.12 -15.82
N LYS A 82 -1.81 9.52 -16.88
CA LYS A 82 -3.16 10.05 -16.74
C LYS A 82 -4.14 8.89 -16.81
N GLY A 83 -4.75 8.54 -15.67
CA GLY A 83 -5.66 7.38 -15.58
C GLY A 83 -6.43 7.32 -14.29
N ASP A 84 -7.51 6.55 -14.30
CA ASP A 84 -8.32 6.24 -13.13
C ASP A 84 -7.86 4.89 -12.55
N ILE A 85 -7.44 4.86 -11.30
CA ILE A 85 -6.94 3.66 -10.60
C ILE A 85 -7.98 2.56 -10.42
N ARG A 86 -9.26 2.85 -10.69
CA ARG A 86 -10.35 1.87 -10.66
C ARG A 86 -10.45 1.06 -11.95
N LEU A 87 -9.79 1.48 -13.01
CA LEU A 87 -9.81 0.83 -14.32
C LEU A 87 -8.65 -0.15 -14.48
N ASP A 88 -8.93 -1.37 -14.87
CA ASP A 88 -7.90 -2.39 -15.11
C ASP A 88 -6.87 -1.95 -16.17
N ALA A 89 -7.28 -1.21 -17.20
CA ALA A 89 -6.36 -0.65 -18.19
C ALA A 89 -5.28 0.25 -17.55
N THR A 90 -5.64 1.07 -16.55
CA THR A 90 -4.68 1.90 -15.82
C THR A 90 -3.72 1.02 -15.00
N ILE A 91 -4.25 -0.03 -14.36
CA ILE A 91 -3.45 -0.96 -13.55
C ILE A 91 -2.45 -1.71 -14.45
N GLU A 92 -2.86 -2.17 -15.62
CA GLU A 92 -1.95 -2.83 -16.57
C GLU A 92 -0.87 -1.86 -17.11
N THR A 93 -1.23 -0.59 -17.32
CA THR A 93 -0.24 0.44 -17.68
C THR A 93 0.80 0.62 -16.57
N ILE A 94 0.36 0.69 -15.30
CA ILE A 94 1.27 0.75 -14.14
C ILE A 94 2.19 -0.47 -14.13
N ARG A 95 1.64 -1.69 -14.30
CA ARG A 95 2.42 -2.94 -14.34
C ARG A 95 3.47 -2.95 -15.44
N GLY A 96 3.17 -2.37 -16.59
CA GLY A 96 4.13 -2.24 -17.70
C GLY A 96 5.31 -1.31 -17.40
N LEU A 97 5.14 -0.38 -16.44
CA LEU A 97 6.17 0.58 -16.07
C LEU A 97 7.00 0.17 -14.85
N ILE A 98 6.48 -0.69 -13.99
CA ILE A 98 7.19 -1.15 -12.78
C ILE A 98 7.94 -2.46 -13.05
N LYS A 99 8.78 -2.89 -12.10
CA LYS A 99 9.49 -4.18 -12.18
C LYS A 99 8.50 -5.34 -12.19
N LYS A 100 8.89 -6.48 -12.79
CA LYS A 100 8.06 -7.68 -12.88
C LYS A 100 7.60 -8.20 -11.51
N GLU A 101 8.44 -8.03 -10.50
CA GLU A 101 8.15 -8.42 -9.11
C GLU A 101 7.09 -7.55 -8.44
N GLY A 102 6.78 -6.39 -9.01
CA GLY A 102 5.85 -5.40 -8.48
C GLY A 102 6.52 -4.19 -7.83
N ALA A 103 5.70 -3.27 -7.31
CA ALA A 103 6.16 -2.10 -6.59
C ALA A 103 6.58 -2.46 -5.15
N ASP A 104 7.58 -1.74 -4.62
CA ASP A 104 7.98 -1.82 -3.21
C ASP A 104 6.99 -1.06 -2.33
N VAL A 105 6.51 0.07 -2.81
CA VAL A 105 5.62 0.96 -2.04
C VAL A 105 4.53 1.52 -2.95
N VAL A 106 3.29 1.52 -2.44
CA VAL A 106 2.17 2.25 -3.04
C VAL A 106 1.69 3.32 -2.07
N LEU A 107 1.57 4.53 -2.58
CA LEU A 107 1.16 5.73 -1.86
C LEU A 107 -0.17 6.24 -2.39
N CYS A 108 -0.97 6.91 -1.54
CA CYS A 108 -2.18 7.58 -1.98
C CYS A 108 -2.55 8.74 -1.04
N ASP A 109 -2.32 9.99 -1.48
CA ASP A 109 -2.81 11.20 -0.79
C ASP A 109 -4.05 11.79 -1.47
N ALA A 110 -4.72 11.03 -2.32
CA ALA A 110 -5.93 11.49 -3.00
C ALA A 110 -7.05 11.84 -2.01
N ALA A 111 -7.84 12.84 -2.35
CA ALA A 111 -9.03 13.24 -1.61
C ALA A 111 -10.22 13.39 -2.56
N PRO A 112 -11.43 13.06 -2.14
CA PRO A 112 -12.61 13.41 -2.90
C PRO A 112 -12.81 14.92 -2.95
N ASN A 113 -13.51 15.40 -3.98
CA ASN A 113 -13.99 16.78 -3.99
C ASN A 113 -15.00 16.94 -2.85
N LEU A 114 -14.75 17.88 -1.94
CA LEU A 114 -15.59 18.08 -0.77
C LEU A 114 -16.92 18.74 -1.17
N SER A 115 -18.02 18.12 -0.78
CA SER A 115 -19.38 18.65 -0.96
C SER A 115 -19.82 19.57 0.16
N GLY A 116 -19.16 19.50 1.31
CA GLY A 116 -19.54 20.16 2.56
C GLY A 116 -20.48 19.31 3.43
N ASN A 117 -20.96 18.17 2.94
CA ASN A 117 -21.69 17.19 3.72
C ASN A 117 -20.69 16.16 4.26
N TRP A 118 -20.49 16.15 5.58
CA TRP A 118 -19.49 15.31 6.22
C TRP A 118 -19.68 13.81 5.94
N SER A 119 -20.88 13.29 6.11
CA SER A 119 -21.15 11.85 5.93
C SER A 119 -20.88 11.42 4.48
N TYR A 120 -21.25 12.24 3.52
CA TYR A 120 -21.02 11.99 2.11
C TYR A 120 -19.52 12.05 1.75
N ASP A 121 -18.83 13.10 2.24
CA ASP A 121 -17.40 13.27 1.99
C ASP A 121 -16.57 12.16 2.65
N HIS A 122 -16.97 11.73 3.87
CA HIS A 122 -16.36 10.59 4.56
C HIS A 122 -16.53 9.29 3.77
N ALA A 123 -17.76 8.95 3.33
CA ALA A 123 -18.01 7.75 2.54
C ALA A 123 -17.17 7.73 1.26
N ARG A 124 -17.09 8.85 0.53
CA ARG A 124 -16.26 8.96 -0.68
C ARG A 124 -14.77 8.83 -0.40
N SER A 125 -14.29 9.30 0.77
CA SER A 125 -12.90 9.09 1.19
C SER A 125 -12.60 7.61 1.43
N ILE A 126 -13.52 6.87 2.06
CA ILE A 126 -13.42 5.43 2.27
C ILE A 126 -13.43 4.67 0.93
N ASP A 127 -14.30 5.02 -0.01
CA ASP A 127 -14.37 4.40 -1.35
C ASP A 127 -13.06 4.60 -2.12
N LEU A 128 -12.51 5.83 -2.08
CA LEU A 128 -11.26 6.13 -2.75
C LEU A 128 -10.08 5.36 -2.13
N ALA A 129 -10.01 5.34 -0.79
CA ALA A 129 -9.00 4.57 -0.07
C ALA A 129 -9.13 3.05 -0.32
N SER A 130 -10.36 2.54 -0.44
CA SER A 130 -10.62 1.14 -0.78
C SER A 130 -10.18 0.81 -2.21
N SER A 131 -10.42 1.72 -3.15
CA SER A 131 -9.94 1.59 -4.54
C SER A 131 -8.41 1.60 -4.60
N ALA A 132 -7.76 2.49 -3.82
CA ALA A 132 -6.30 2.50 -3.70
C ALA A 132 -5.75 1.20 -3.10
N LEU A 133 -6.41 0.62 -2.09
CA LEU A 133 -6.04 -0.68 -1.51
C LEU A 133 -6.17 -1.82 -2.53
N LEU A 134 -7.25 -1.84 -3.32
CA LEU A 134 -7.45 -2.85 -4.37
C LEU A 134 -6.39 -2.74 -5.46
N CYS A 135 -6.07 -1.52 -5.91
CA CYS A 135 -4.99 -1.27 -6.84
C CYS A 135 -3.64 -1.73 -6.24
N ALA A 136 -3.34 -1.34 -4.99
CA ALA A 136 -2.12 -1.72 -4.29
C ALA A 136 -1.94 -3.24 -4.21
N LYS A 137 -2.98 -4.01 -3.91
CA LYS A 137 -2.93 -5.49 -3.92
C LYS A 137 -2.53 -6.07 -5.27
N LYS A 138 -2.92 -5.41 -6.38
CA LYS A 138 -2.63 -5.88 -7.73
C LYS A 138 -1.20 -5.56 -8.18
N ILE A 139 -0.56 -4.51 -7.62
CA ILE A 139 0.72 -3.98 -8.11
C ILE A 139 1.88 -4.07 -7.13
N LEU A 140 1.61 -4.25 -5.82
CA LEU A 140 2.67 -4.46 -4.82
C LEU A 140 3.26 -5.85 -4.93
N LYS A 141 4.56 -5.96 -4.70
CA LYS A 141 5.19 -7.26 -4.43
C LYS A 141 4.85 -7.74 -3.01
N PRO A 142 4.89 -9.06 -2.73
CA PRO A 142 4.84 -9.57 -1.36
C PRO A 142 5.89 -8.88 -0.47
N GLY A 143 5.49 -8.46 0.72
CA GLY A 143 6.36 -7.67 1.62
C GLY A 143 6.36 -6.17 1.37
N GLY A 144 5.71 -5.70 0.32
CA GLY A 144 5.60 -4.27 -0.01
C GLY A 144 4.84 -3.46 1.03
N GLY A 145 4.99 -2.14 0.95
CA GLY A 145 4.38 -1.16 1.85
C GLY A 145 3.28 -0.33 1.20
N PHE A 146 2.37 0.16 2.01
CA PHE A 146 1.22 0.96 1.59
C PHE A 146 0.99 2.14 2.53
N ALA A 147 0.69 3.30 1.99
CA ALA A 147 0.25 4.45 2.76
C ALA A 147 -0.92 5.13 2.05
N VAL A 148 -2.06 5.26 2.74
CA VAL A 148 -3.26 5.87 2.17
C VAL A 148 -3.89 6.86 3.13
N LYS A 149 -4.30 8.02 2.60
CA LYS A 149 -5.12 8.97 3.33
C LYS A 149 -6.57 8.53 3.38
N VAL A 150 -7.20 8.75 4.54
CA VAL A 150 -8.62 8.51 4.76
C VAL A 150 -9.15 9.53 5.77
N PHE A 151 -10.45 9.81 5.75
CA PHE A 151 -11.07 10.60 6.80
C PHE A 151 -11.50 9.71 7.98
N GLN A 152 -11.29 10.20 9.21
CA GLN A 152 -11.79 9.54 10.40
C GLN A 152 -13.31 9.70 10.51
N GLY A 153 -14.03 8.63 10.73
CA GLY A 153 -15.49 8.59 10.89
C GLY A 153 -15.97 7.17 11.08
N ASP A 154 -17.27 6.95 11.00
CA ASP A 154 -17.92 5.69 11.36
C ASP A 154 -17.46 4.47 10.55
N MET A 155 -17.11 4.68 9.28
CA MET A 155 -16.65 3.60 8.39
C MET A 155 -15.13 3.33 8.50
N PHE A 156 -14.36 4.18 9.22
CA PHE A 156 -12.92 4.03 9.34
C PHE A 156 -12.48 2.72 10.01
N PRO A 157 -13.11 2.23 11.10
CA PRO A 157 -12.75 0.96 11.72
C PRO A 157 -12.86 -0.23 10.76
N ASP A 158 -13.88 -0.23 9.90
CA ASP A 158 -14.09 -1.29 8.91
C ASP A 158 -13.03 -1.26 7.81
N PHE A 159 -12.68 -0.07 7.34
CA PHE A 159 -11.57 0.10 6.40
C PHE A 159 -10.24 -0.37 7.03
N LEU A 160 -9.96 0.02 8.28
CA LEU A 160 -8.76 -0.41 8.98
C LEU A 160 -8.69 -1.93 9.13
N ARG A 161 -9.83 -2.60 9.39
CA ARG A 161 -9.90 -4.08 9.42
C ARG A 161 -9.57 -4.70 8.06
N LYS A 162 -10.07 -4.13 6.95
CA LYS A 162 -9.73 -4.59 5.60
C LYS A 162 -8.22 -4.50 5.34
N VAL A 163 -7.58 -3.37 5.73
CA VAL A 163 -6.13 -3.21 5.58
C VAL A 163 -5.35 -4.22 6.45
N LYS A 164 -5.80 -4.48 7.69
CA LYS A 164 -5.22 -5.50 8.59
C LYS A 164 -5.32 -6.92 8.04
N GLY A 165 -6.30 -7.22 7.19
CA GLY A 165 -6.41 -8.50 6.50
C GLY A 165 -5.46 -8.65 5.31
N VAL A 166 -4.75 -7.57 4.93
CA VAL A 166 -3.90 -7.52 3.73
C VAL A 166 -2.41 -7.36 4.09
N PHE A 167 -2.09 -6.72 5.23
CA PHE A 167 -0.73 -6.44 5.67
C PHE A 167 -0.45 -7.02 7.05
N GLU A 168 0.78 -7.51 7.27
CA GLU A 168 1.19 -8.06 8.58
C GLU A 168 1.24 -6.98 9.68
N LYS A 169 1.61 -5.75 9.31
CA LYS A 169 1.70 -4.62 10.24
C LYS A 169 0.88 -3.46 9.71
N VAL A 170 -0.07 -2.97 10.50
CA VAL A 170 -0.92 -1.84 10.14
C VAL A 170 -0.98 -0.84 11.28
N GLN A 171 -0.74 0.42 10.97
CA GLN A 171 -0.84 1.53 11.93
C GLN A 171 -1.56 2.72 11.30
N ALA A 172 -2.30 3.46 12.12
CA ALA A 172 -2.86 4.74 11.75
C ALA A 172 -1.96 5.87 12.30
N PHE A 173 -1.74 6.92 11.48
CA PHE A 173 -0.82 8.00 11.82
C PHE A 173 -1.31 9.33 11.25
N SER A 174 -1.24 10.39 12.06
CA SER A 174 -1.51 11.76 11.63
C SER A 174 -0.20 12.54 11.64
N PRO A 175 0.37 12.86 10.45
CA PRO A 175 1.58 13.68 10.38
C PRO A 175 1.35 15.09 10.95
N GLU A 176 2.37 15.69 11.56
CA GLU A 176 2.32 17.08 12.05
C GLU A 176 2.05 18.07 10.92
N ALA A 177 2.48 17.74 9.70
CA ALA A 177 2.17 18.51 8.51
C ALA A 177 0.68 18.46 8.11
N SER A 178 -0.15 17.62 8.72
CA SER A 178 -1.61 17.69 8.58
C SER A 178 -2.15 18.93 9.34
N ARG A 179 -3.24 19.49 8.83
CA ARG A 179 -3.88 20.63 9.53
C ARG A 179 -4.57 20.12 10.79
N LYS A 180 -4.42 20.82 11.92
CA LYS A 180 -5.06 20.44 13.20
C LYS A 180 -6.59 20.26 13.11
N ALA A 181 -7.26 21.02 12.23
CA ALA A 181 -8.70 20.93 12.01
C ALA A 181 -9.09 19.90 10.92
N SER A 182 -8.17 19.12 10.41
CA SER A 182 -8.44 18.09 9.39
C SER A 182 -8.78 16.77 10.06
N ALA A 183 -9.82 16.12 9.58
CA ALA A 183 -10.15 14.75 9.97
C ALA A 183 -9.28 13.70 9.21
N GLU A 184 -8.28 14.15 8.45
CA GLU A 184 -7.38 13.26 7.70
C GLU A 184 -6.50 12.44 8.64
N ILE A 185 -6.43 11.14 8.37
CA ILE A 185 -5.49 10.22 8.97
C ILE A 185 -4.89 9.34 7.86
N TYR A 186 -3.68 8.86 8.06
CA TYR A 186 -3.03 7.92 7.15
C TYR A 186 -3.05 6.53 7.74
N VAL A 187 -3.44 5.55 6.92
CA VAL A 187 -3.29 4.14 7.26
C VAL A 187 -2.04 3.63 6.55
N ILE A 188 -1.11 3.11 7.34
CA ILE A 188 0.16 2.59 6.88
C ILE A 188 0.14 1.07 7.03
N GLY A 189 0.22 0.36 5.91
CA GLY A 189 0.39 -1.09 5.84
C GLY A 189 1.84 -1.44 5.49
N LYS A 190 2.44 -2.37 6.20
CA LYS A 190 3.78 -2.91 5.89
C LYS A 190 3.72 -4.42 5.79
N LYS A 191 4.53 -4.97 4.89
CA LYS A 191 4.61 -6.40 4.62
C LYS A 191 3.28 -6.95 4.08
N LEU A 192 2.98 -6.61 2.80
CA LEU A 192 1.87 -7.23 2.08
C LEU A 192 1.95 -8.75 2.23
N ILE A 193 0.87 -9.35 2.71
CA ILE A 193 0.73 -10.80 2.85
C ILE A 193 0.65 -11.42 1.45
N ASN A 194 1.32 -12.56 1.27
CA ASN A 194 1.26 -13.29 0.00
C ASN A 194 -0.14 -13.88 -0.21
N ASP A 195 -0.70 -13.71 -1.40
CA ASP A 195 -2.04 -14.21 -1.77
C ASP A 195 -2.02 -15.53 -2.57
N ALA A 196 -0.84 -16.18 -2.65
CA ALA A 196 -0.69 -17.50 -3.29
C ALA A 196 -1.59 -18.58 -2.65
N VAL A 197 -1.94 -18.40 -1.38
CA VAL A 197 -2.87 -19.25 -0.65
C VAL A 197 -3.87 -18.40 0.14
N ALA A 198 -5.09 -18.93 0.33
CA ALA A 198 -6.11 -18.26 1.11
C ALA A 198 -6.27 -18.90 2.49
N LEU A 199 -6.44 -18.07 3.53
CA LEU A 199 -6.69 -18.53 4.90
C LEU A 199 -7.95 -19.42 4.96
N ASN A 200 -7.87 -20.51 5.70
CA ASN A 200 -8.91 -21.54 5.88
C ASN A 200 -9.25 -22.36 4.62
N GLN A 201 -8.64 -22.11 3.47
CA GLN A 201 -8.78 -22.96 2.29
C GLN A 201 -7.98 -24.26 2.44
N VAL A 202 -8.47 -25.29 1.75
CA VAL A 202 -7.89 -26.63 1.74
C VAL A 202 -7.11 -26.83 0.44
N TYR A 203 -5.88 -27.33 0.57
CA TYR A 203 -5.00 -27.67 -0.55
C TYR A 203 -4.49 -29.09 -0.39
N THR A 204 -4.27 -29.75 -1.51
CA THR A 204 -3.55 -31.03 -1.54
C THR A 204 -2.10 -30.73 -1.85
N VAL A 205 -1.19 -31.20 -1.00
CA VAL A 205 0.24 -30.93 -1.13
C VAL A 205 1.06 -32.22 -0.97
N THR A 206 2.20 -32.27 -1.63
CA THR A 206 3.23 -33.27 -1.37
C THR A 206 4.34 -32.63 -0.56
N ILE A 207 4.81 -33.32 0.49
CA ILE A 207 5.89 -32.80 1.34
C ILE A 207 7.23 -33.04 0.61
N GLU A 208 7.87 -31.94 0.22
CA GLU A 208 9.11 -31.94 -0.55
C GLU A 208 10.35 -32.12 0.34
N ASP A 209 10.29 -31.57 1.57
CA ASP A 209 11.41 -31.62 2.52
C ASP A 209 10.92 -31.48 3.96
N ILE A 210 11.87 -31.52 4.91
CA ILE A 210 11.62 -31.33 6.35
C ILE A 210 12.43 -30.13 6.83
N GLY A 211 11.77 -29.22 7.52
CA GLY A 211 12.39 -28.03 8.13
C GLY A 211 13.23 -28.36 9.36
N ALA A 212 14.01 -27.41 9.82
CA ALA A 212 14.88 -27.54 10.99
C ALA A 212 14.11 -27.90 12.28
N ASP A 213 12.86 -27.43 12.40
CA ASP A 213 11.97 -27.70 13.54
C ASP A 213 11.18 -29.02 13.41
N GLY A 214 11.43 -29.80 12.34
CA GLY A 214 10.77 -31.08 12.09
C GLY A 214 9.42 -30.97 11.36
N ASP A 215 9.00 -29.78 10.95
CA ASP A 215 7.80 -29.58 10.16
C ASP A 215 8.04 -29.96 8.69
N GLY A 216 7.03 -30.56 8.05
CA GLY A 216 7.04 -30.81 6.62
C GLY A 216 7.06 -29.52 5.83
N ILE A 217 7.77 -29.50 4.70
CA ILE A 217 7.84 -28.39 3.77
C ILE A 217 7.17 -28.77 2.47
N ALA A 218 6.17 -28.01 2.07
CA ALA A 218 5.52 -28.08 0.76
C ALA A 218 5.56 -26.71 0.06
N LYS A 219 5.19 -26.68 -1.22
CA LYS A 219 5.05 -25.44 -1.99
C LYS A 219 3.67 -25.36 -2.63
N ILE A 220 3.07 -24.17 -2.58
CA ILE A 220 1.85 -23.83 -3.30
C ILE A 220 2.10 -22.49 -4.02
N ASN A 221 2.05 -22.50 -5.36
CA ASN A 221 2.34 -21.30 -6.17
C ASN A 221 3.64 -20.58 -5.72
N ASP A 222 4.72 -21.32 -5.57
CA ASP A 222 6.04 -20.89 -5.10
C ASP A 222 6.10 -20.38 -3.64
N LEU A 223 4.97 -20.36 -2.92
CA LEU A 223 4.96 -20.07 -1.50
C LEU A 223 5.29 -21.32 -0.69
N VAL A 224 6.26 -21.20 0.22
CA VAL A 224 6.60 -22.27 1.18
C VAL A 224 5.46 -22.43 2.19
N VAL A 225 5.04 -23.66 2.42
CA VAL A 225 4.02 -23.99 3.42
C VAL A 225 4.61 -25.00 4.41
N PHE A 226 4.65 -24.63 5.69
CA PHE A 226 5.05 -25.52 6.77
C PHE A 226 3.85 -26.32 7.24
N VAL A 227 4.02 -27.65 7.33
CA VAL A 227 2.96 -28.60 7.70
C VAL A 227 3.44 -29.41 8.90
N LYS A 228 2.87 -29.13 10.07
CA LYS A 228 3.28 -29.78 11.32
C LYS A 228 3.02 -31.29 11.29
N GLY A 229 4.06 -32.04 11.63
CA GLY A 229 3.98 -33.50 11.78
C GLY A 229 3.95 -34.30 10.48
N ALA A 230 4.03 -33.67 9.32
CA ALA A 230 4.09 -34.34 8.02
C ALA A 230 5.51 -34.82 7.71
N LYS A 231 5.65 -35.97 7.01
CA LYS A 231 6.93 -36.55 6.64
C LYS A 231 7.22 -36.34 5.16
N LYS A 232 8.50 -36.31 4.82
CA LYS A 232 8.95 -36.17 3.42
C LYS A 232 8.38 -37.28 2.54
N GLY A 233 7.85 -36.88 1.37
CA GLY A 233 7.25 -37.78 0.37
C GLY A 233 5.77 -38.09 0.59
N GLU A 234 5.19 -37.72 1.76
CA GLU A 234 3.77 -37.91 2.01
C GLU A 234 2.93 -36.88 1.26
N MET A 235 1.71 -37.26 0.90
CA MET A 235 0.69 -36.38 0.34
C MET A 235 -0.40 -36.17 1.39
N HIS A 236 -0.73 -34.89 1.64
CA HIS A 236 -1.73 -34.52 2.63
C HIS A 236 -2.75 -33.52 2.07
N HIS A 237 -3.97 -33.60 2.59
CA HIS A 237 -4.91 -32.48 2.54
C HIS A 237 -4.63 -31.60 3.74
N ILE A 238 -4.32 -30.32 3.49
CA ILE A 238 -3.99 -29.36 4.52
C ILE A 238 -4.94 -28.16 4.45
N ARG A 239 -5.28 -27.61 5.61
CA ARG A 239 -6.00 -26.35 5.73
C ARG A 239 -5.03 -25.25 6.14
N ILE A 240 -5.00 -24.15 5.38
CA ILE A 240 -4.14 -23.00 5.71
C ILE A 240 -4.65 -22.32 6.97
N ARG A 241 -3.79 -22.20 7.99
CA ARG A 241 -4.07 -21.58 9.29
C ARG A 241 -3.50 -20.19 9.44
N GLU A 242 -2.41 -19.92 8.76
CA GLU A 242 -1.76 -18.61 8.80
C GLU A 242 -1.03 -18.37 7.47
N VAL A 243 -1.07 -17.12 6.97
CA VAL A 243 -0.35 -16.70 5.77
C VAL A 243 0.53 -15.50 6.14
N LYS A 244 1.80 -15.60 5.79
CA LYS A 244 2.81 -14.54 5.93
C LYS A 244 3.29 -14.09 4.55
N THR A 245 4.13 -13.07 4.54
CA THR A 245 4.73 -12.55 3.30
C THR A 245 5.49 -13.62 2.51
N LYS A 246 6.25 -14.49 3.18
CA LYS A 246 7.18 -15.44 2.53
C LYS A 246 6.82 -16.92 2.73
N PHE A 247 5.91 -17.24 3.61
CA PHE A 247 5.49 -18.59 3.93
C PHE A 247 4.08 -18.64 4.50
N ALA A 248 3.52 -19.85 4.61
CA ALA A 248 2.26 -20.09 5.30
C ALA A 248 2.40 -21.31 6.23
N PHE A 249 1.42 -21.49 7.12
CA PHE A 249 1.27 -22.68 7.95
C PHE A 249 0.01 -23.43 7.57
N GLY A 250 0.15 -24.74 7.36
CA GLY A 250 -0.93 -25.67 7.08
C GLY A 250 -1.09 -26.70 8.20
N GLU A 251 -2.32 -27.10 8.46
CA GLU A 251 -2.68 -28.17 9.37
C GLU A 251 -3.28 -29.33 8.56
N ILE A 252 -2.86 -30.56 8.85
CA ILE A 252 -3.40 -31.78 8.21
C ILE A 252 -4.86 -31.95 8.65
N ILE A 253 -5.73 -32.30 7.70
CA ILE A 253 -7.17 -32.56 7.95
C ILE A 253 -7.57 -33.97 7.52
#